data_30a74af3d355d53f9a22c0cc677a02b2
#
_entry.id   30a74af3d355d53f9a22c0cc677a02b2
#
_cell.length_a   1.000
_cell.length_b   1.000
_cell.length_c   1.000
_cell.angle_alpha   90.00
_cell.angle_beta   90.00
_cell.angle_gamma   90.00
#
_symmetry.space_group_name_H-M   'P 1'
#
loop_
_entity.id
_entity.type
_entity.pdbx_description
1 polymer ?
#
loop_
_entity_poly.entity_id
_entity_poly.type
_entity_poly.pdbx_seq_one_letter_code
_entity_poly.pdbx_strand_id
1 'polypeptide(L)'
;MALTSDDLRLREQPCDLDKVIAAGWSARQRQLGALGFWAKYTMDPHRTRQFLEMVRKMTVAKARQRNRGGSQDELHRLADAVVFWWLTDKCPTCQGRGFMVLREQQTVSNFVCQTCSGTGMRPTPKPSDAGLAWEEAKFEHRFNEVLVVVESAMSAFIGTTVRSLRREETAPD
;
A
#
# COMPACT_ATOMS: atom_id res chain seq x y z
N MET A 1 10.52 49.02 12.22
CA MET A 1 11.58 48.07 11.77
C MET A 1 10.89 47.00 10.96
N ALA A 2 11.13 46.94 9.66
CA ALA A 2 10.59 45.91 8.78
C ALA A 2 11.52 44.72 8.82
N LEU A 3 10.97 43.54 9.10
CA LEU A 3 11.68 42.26 9.04
C LEU A 3 12.14 42.05 7.60
N THR A 4 13.41 41.79 7.38
CA THR A 4 13.98 41.54 6.05
C THR A 4 13.67 40.10 5.63
N SER A 5 13.60 39.86 4.31
CA SER A 5 13.30 38.57 3.71
C SER A 5 14.29 37.44 4.14
N ASP A 6 15.47 37.80 4.64
CA ASP A 6 16.47 36.85 5.15
C ASP A 6 16.13 36.30 6.55
N ASP A 7 15.40 37.05 7.37
CA ASP A 7 14.96 36.58 8.69
C ASP A 7 13.92 35.45 8.60
N LEU A 8 13.22 35.33 7.47
CA LEU A 8 12.25 34.27 7.22
C LEU A 8 12.90 32.94 6.72
N ARG A 9 14.07 33.02 6.09
CA ARG A 9 14.77 31.84 5.56
C ARG A 9 15.43 30.98 6.64
N LEU A 10 15.75 31.54 7.80
CA LEU A 10 16.36 30.80 8.91
C LEU A 10 15.38 29.85 9.64
N ARG A 11 14.07 29.98 9.39
CA ARG A 11 13.04 29.12 10.03
C ARG A 11 12.67 27.87 9.25
N GLU A 12 13.16 27.70 8.02
CA GLU A 12 12.79 26.58 7.15
C GLU A 12 13.82 25.43 7.11
N GLN A 13 14.91 25.52 7.87
CA GLN A 13 15.82 24.38 7.96
C GLN A 13 15.21 23.32 8.88
N PRO A 14 14.88 22.12 8.36
CA PRO A 14 14.38 21.04 9.19
C PRO A 14 15.41 20.76 10.29
N CYS A 15 14.95 20.70 11.53
CA CYS A 15 15.82 20.39 12.65
C CYS A 15 16.44 19.00 12.49
N ASP A 16 17.54 18.72 13.17
CA ASP A 16 18.21 17.42 13.03
C ASP A 16 17.31 16.25 13.46
N LEU A 17 16.37 16.51 14.38
CA LEU A 17 15.35 15.54 14.76
C LEU A 17 14.41 15.21 13.60
N ASP A 18 13.97 16.21 12.83
CA ASP A 18 13.11 15.99 11.66
C ASP A 18 13.84 15.18 10.58
N LYS A 19 15.14 15.42 10.39
CA LYS A 19 15.98 14.64 9.46
C LYS A 19 16.14 13.18 9.92
N VAL A 20 16.32 12.96 11.22
CA VAL A 20 16.41 11.61 11.81
C VAL A 20 15.07 10.88 11.69
N ILE A 21 13.97 11.56 11.97
CA ILE A 21 12.62 11.00 11.79
C ILE A 21 12.36 10.68 10.32
N ALA A 22 12.66 11.58 9.40
CA ALA A 22 12.51 11.38 7.96
C ALA A 22 13.39 10.23 7.44
N ALA A 23 14.63 10.12 7.92
CA ALA A 23 15.51 9.01 7.60
C ALA A 23 14.99 7.66 8.14
N GLY A 24 14.48 7.66 9.37
CA GLY A 24 13.83 6.47 9.96
C GLY A 24 12.58 6.02 9.17
N TRP A 25 11.75 6.96 8.75
CA TRP A 25 10.59 6.69 7.91
C TRP A 25 11.00 6.16 6.53
N SER A 26 11.99 6.76 5.88
CA SER A 26 12.45 6.31 4.56
C SER A 26 13.08 4.92 4.60
N ALA A 27 13.79 4.57 5.67
CA ALA A 27 14.32 3.23 5.87
C ALA A 27 13.22 2.18 6.06
N ARG A 28 12.19 2.50 6.86
CA ARG A 28 11.02 1.63 7.07
C ARG A 28 10.19 1.47 5.79
N GLN A 29 10.00 2.53 5.02
CA GLN A 29 9.30 2.46 3.74
C GLN A 29 10.03 1.57 2.73
N ARG A 30 11.35 1.65 2.65
CA ARG A 30 12.14 0.77 1.78
C ARG A 30 12.01 -0.69 2.20
N GLN A 31 12.06 -0.98 3.49
CA GLN A 31 11.87 -2.34 4.00
C GLN A 31 10.46 -2.86 3.72
N LEU A 32 9.43 -2.04 3.94
CA LEU A 32 8.05 -2.39 3.64
C LEU A 32 7.86 -2.70 2.15
N GLY A 33 8.39 -1.83 1.27
CA GLY A 33 8.32 -2.02 -0.18
C GLY A 33 9.03 -3.29 -0.64
N ALA A 34 10.21 -3.59 -0.10
CA ALA A 34 10.93 -4.83 -0.39
C ALA A 34 10.14 -6.07 0.05
N LEU A 35 9.60 -6.08 1.27
CA LEU A 35 8.77 -7.19 1.76
C LEU A 35 7.50 -7.35 0.92
N GLY A 36 6.84 -6.24 0.56
CA GLY A 36 5.66 -6.25 -0.31
C GLY A 36 5.98 -6.81 -1.70
N PHE A 37 7.11 -6.42 -2.29
CA PHE A 37 7.56 -6.95 -3.56
C PHE A 37 7.72 -8.47 -3.51
N TRP A 38 8.47 -8.99 -2.55
CA TRP A 38 8.66 -10.43 -2.39
C TRP A 38 7.34 -11.15 -2.10
N ALA A 39 6.49 -10.60 -1.20
CA ALA A 39 5.18 -11.19 -0.90
C ALA A 39 4.29 -11.31 -2.14
N LYS A 40 4.25 -10.27 -2.99
CA LYS A 40 3.36 -10.22 -4.17
C LYS A 40 3.85 -11.06 -5.33
N TYR A 41 5.15 -11.08 -5.59
CA TYR A 41 5.70 -11.71 -6.81
C TYR A 41 6.30 -13.08 -6.60
N THR A 42 6.78 -13.41 -5.40
CA THR A 42 7.32 -14.75 -5.12
C THR A 42 6.37 -15.64 -4.33
N MET A 43 5.29 -15.05 -3.77
CA MET A 43 4.32 -15.77 -2.92
C MET A 43 4.98 -16.52 -1.75
N ASP A 44 6.16 -16.05 -1.27
CA ASP A 44 6.87 -16.64 -0.15
C ASP A 44 6.06 -16.43 1.14
N PRO A 45 5.61 -17.51 1.82
CA PRO A 45 4.78 -17.38 3.03
C PRO A 45 5.49 -16.67 4.18
N HIS A 46 6.82 -16.82 4.29
CA HIS A 46 7.59 -16.17 5.34
C HIS A 46 7.65 -14.65 5.13
N ARG A 47 7.93 -14.21 3.90
CA ARG A 47 7.94 -12.79 3.52
C ARG A 47 6.55 -12.16 3.63
N THR A 48 5.52 -12.91 3.23
CA THR A 48 4.12 -12.47 3.37
C THR A 48 3.76 -12.23 4.83
N ARG A 49 4.17 -13.13 5.74
CA ARG A 49 3.95 -12.94 7.18
C ARG A 49 4.69 -11.72 7.71
N GLN A 50 5.95 -11.53 7.36
CA GLN A 50 6.74 -10.35 7.76
C GLN A 50 6.11 -9.06 7.24
N PHE A 51 5.66 -9.05 6.00
CA PHE A 51 4.96 -7.92 5.39
C PHE A 51 3.68 -7.58 6.15
N LEU A 52 2.83 -8.57 6.42
CA LEU A 52 1.60 -8.41 7.18
C LEU A 52 1.84 -7.83 8.57
N GLU A 53 2.80 -8.37 9.30
CA GLU A 53 3.17 -7.87 10.63
C GLU A 53 3.66 -6.40 10.59
N MET A 54 4.39 -6.04 9.57
CA MET A 54 4.85 -4.66 9.40
C MET A 54 3.68 -3.72 9.10
N VAL A 55 2.75 -4.10 8.22
CA VAL A 55 1.55 -3.30 7.91
C VAL A 55 0.68 -3.15 9.16
N ARG A 56 0.47 -4.22 9.94
CA ARG A 56 -0.26 -4.17 11.22
C ARG A 56 0.35 -3.15 12.18
N LYS A 57 1.67 -3.22 12.41
CA LYS A 57 2.40 -2.28 13.28
C LYS A 57 2.26 -0.83 12.81
N MET A 58 2.37 -0.61 11.50
CA MET A 58 2.23 0.73 10.93
C MET A 58 0.80 1.25 11.04
N THR A 59 -0.21 0.41 10.83
CA THR A 59 -1.63 0.77 10.96
C THR A 59 -1.95 1.22 12.39
N VAL A 60 -1.48 0.47 13.39
CA VAL A 60 -1.64 0.83 14.81
C VAL A 60 -0.91 2.14 15.15
N ALA A 61 0.35 2.28 14.72
CA ALA A 61 1.14 3.49 14.97
C ALA A 61 0.48 4.72 14.35
N LYS A 62 -0.01 4.62 13.11
CA LYS A 62 -0.69 5.71 12.40
C LYS A 62 -2.02 6.08 13.07
N ALA A 63 -2.79 5.09 13.54
CA ALA A 63 -4.03 5.33 14.26
C ALA A 63 -3.77 6.08 15.58
N ARG A 64 -2.74 5.70 16.32
CA ARG A 64 -2.33 6.40 17.56
C ARG A 64 -1.87 7.83 17.28
N GLN A 65 -1.02 8.03 16.29
CA GLN A 65 -0.50 9.35 15.92
C GLN A 65 -1.62 10.34 15.55
N ARG A 66 -2.67 9.84 14.90
CA ARG A 66 -3.82 10.66 14.48
C ARG A 66 -4.97 10.68 15.49
N ASN A 67 -4.75 10.17 16.68
CA ASN A 67 -5.78 10.03 17.75
C ASN A 67 -7.10 9.41 17.23
N ARG A 68 -7.00 8.41 16.36
CA ARG A 68 -8.16 7.73 15.79
C ARG A 68 -8.50 6.50 16.60
N GLY A 69 -9.73 6.44 17.11
CA GLY A 69 -10.25 5.30 17.87
C GLY A 69 -10.24 4.00 17.08
N GLY A 70 -10.31 2.90 17.80
CA GLY A 70 -10.31 1.51 17.34
C GLY A 70 -9.44 0.66 18.24
N SER A 71 -9.88 -0.54 18.55
CA SER A 71 -9.07 -1.50 19.29
C SER A 71 -7.89 -1.98 18.45
N GLN A 72 -6.87 -2.49 19.06
CA GLN A 72 -5.71 -3.04 18.35
C GLN A 72 -6.13 -4.20 17.42
N ASP A 73 -7.07 -5.02 17.85
CA ASP A 73 -7.61 -6.12 17.06
C ASP A 73 -8.35 -5.63 15.80
N GLU A 74 -9.19 -4.61 15.92
CA GLU A 74 -9.85 -3.99 14.77
C GLU A 74 -8.85 -3.42 13.77
N LEU A 75 -7.78 -2.77 14.25
CA LEU A 75 -6.74 -2.21 13.40
C LEU A 75 -5.92 -3.31 12.71
N HIS A 76 -5.70 -4.45 13.37
CA HIS A 76 -5.07 -5.61 12.76
C HIS A 76 -5.97 -6.21 11.66
N ARG A 77 -7.27 -6.39 11.92
CA ARG A 77 -8.22 -6.88 10.90
C ARG A 77 -8.30 -5.95 9.70
N LEU A 78 -8.26 -4.64 9.92
CA LEU A 78 -8.16 -3.67 8.82
C LEU A 78 -6.90 -3.89 7.99
N ALA A 79 -5.73 -4.00 8.66
CA ALA A 79 -4.46 -4.24 7.98
C ALA A 79 -4.46 -5.55 7.18
N ASP A 80 -5.04 -6.61 7.76
CA ASP A 80 -5.18 -7.92 7.11
C ASP A 80 -6.05 -7.83 5.85
N ALA A 81 -7.17 -7.12 5.94
CA ALA A 81 -8.05 -6.90 4.79
C ALA A 81 -7.35 -6.15 3.66
N VAL A 82 -6.57 -5.10 3.99
CA VAL A 82 -5.79 -4.34 2.99
C VAL A 82 -4.73 -5.23 2.35
N VAL A 83 -3.93 -5.94 3.16
CA VAL A 83 -2.85 -6.80 2.65
C VAL A 83 -3.41 -7.93 1.79
N PHE A 84 -4.47 -8.60 2.24
CA PHE A 84 -5.11 -9.65 1.48
C PHE A 84 -5.65 -9.14 0.15
N TRP A 85 -6.37 -8.01 0.16
CA TRP A 85 -6.90 -7.39 -1.06
C TRP A 85 -5.77 -6.98 -2.01
N TRP A 86 -4.72 -6.37 -1.50
CA TRP A 86 -3.59 -5.89 -2.29
C TRP A 86 -2.77 -7.03 -2.92
N LEU A 87 -2.60 -8.15 -2.21
CA LEU A 87 -1.92 -9.34 -2.75
C LEU A 87 -2.75 -10.05 -3.81
N THR A 88 -4.09 -9.98 -3.71
CA THR A 88 -5.04 -10.68 -4.58
C THR A 88 -5.95 -9.69 -5.33
N ASP A 89 -5.35 -8.65 -5.90
CA ASP A 89 -6.03 -7.53 -6.54
C ASP A 89 -6.84 -7.89 -7.79
N LYS A 90 -6.58 -9.04 -8.40
CA LYS A 90 -7.31 -9.51 -9.58
C LYS A 90 -8.71 -9.99 -9.22
N CYS A 91 -9.68 -9.61 -10.04
CA CYS A 91 -11.04 -10.11 -9.91
C CYS A 91 -11.08 -11.66 -10.02
N PRO A 92 -11.66 -12.36 -9.04
CA PRO A 92 -11.67 -13.83 -9.05
C PRO A 92 -12.53 -14.42 -10.18
N THR A 93 -13.55 -13.70 -10.64
CA THR A 93 -14.50 -14.16 -11.67
C THR A 93 -13.87 -14.10 -13.07
N CYS A 94 -13.24 -12.99 -13.44
CA CYS A 94 -12.62 -12.79 -14.75
C CYS A 94 -11.10 -12.92 -14.74
N GLN A 95 -10.49 -13.18 -13.60
CA GLN A 95 -9.04 -13.32 -13.41
C GLN A 95 -8.23 -12.13 -13.97
N GLY A 96 -8.77 -10.93 -13.78
CA GLY A 96 -8.12 -9.69 -14.21
C GLY A 96 -8.46 -9.23 -15.63
N ARG A 97 -9.25 -10.00 -16.40
CA ARG A 97 -9.55 -9.67 -17.81
C ARG A 97 -10.59 -8.55 -17.98
N GLY A 98 -11.43 -8.30 -17.00
CA GLY A 98 -12.55 -7.36 -17.11
C GLY A 98 -13.77 -7.90 -17.85
N PHE A 99 -13.62 -8.98 -18.60
CA PHE A 99 -14.64 -9.59 -19.44
C PHE A 99 -14.83 -11.06 -19.09
N MET A 100 -16.01 -11.59 -19.38
CA MET A 100 -16.31 -13.02 -19.19
C MET A 100 -15.61 -13.85 -20.27
N VAL A 101 -15.16 -15.05 -19.90
CA VAL A 101 -14.56 -16.01 -20.82
C VAL A 101 -15.63 -17.00 -21.23
N LEU A 102 -15.82 -17.18 -22.52
CA LEU A 102 -16.64 -18.26 -23.06
C LEU A 102 -15.89 -19.58 -22.94
N ARG A 103 -16.35 -20.45 -22.04
CA ARG A 103 -15.66 -21.71 -21.70
C ARG A 103 -15.45 -22.64 -22.90
N GLU A 104 -16.33 -22.59 -23.89
CA GLU A 104 -16.27 -23.48 -25.06
C GLU A 104 -15.28 -23.02 -26.12
N GLN A 105 -14.92 -21.74 -26.18
CA GLN A 105 -14.10 -21.20 -27.27
C GLN A 105 -12.76 -20.61 -26.81
N GLN A 106 -12.47 -20.61 -25.50
CA GLN A 106 -11.30 -19.96 -24.88
C GLN A 106 -11.11 -18.49 -25.30
N THR A 107 -12.14 -17.88 -25.87
CA THR A 107 -12.16 -16.51 -26.34
C THR A 107 -12.78 -15.60 -25.28
N VAL A 108 -12.26 -14.38 -25.19
CA VAL A 108 -12.85 -13.35 -24.34
C VAL A 108 -14.14 -12.88 -25.01
N SER A 109 -15.25 -12.92 -24.25
CA SER A 109 -16.53 -12.41 -24.74
C SER A 109 -16.58 -10.88 -24.64
N ASN A 110 -17.50 -10.25 -25.39
CA ASN A 110 -17.80 -8.82 -25.26
C ASN A 110 -18.62 -8.50 -24.00
N PHE A 111 -18.96 -9.50 -23.18
CA PHE A 111 -19.72 -9.30 -21.94
C PHE A 111 -18.80 -8.84 -20.82
N VAL A 112 -19.08 -7.67 -20.32
CA VAL A 112 -18.39 -7.09 -19.16
C VAL A 112 -18.57 -7.97 -17.92
N CYS A 113 -17.53 -8.22 -17.17
CA CYS A 113 -17.60 -8.96 -15.92
C CYS A 113 -18.42 -8.17 -14.89
N GLN A 114 -19.54 -8.72 -14.47
CA GLN A 114 -20.45 -8.05 -13.51
C GLN A 114 -19.82 -7.87 -12.13
N THR A 115 -18.95 -8.80 -11.70
CA THR A 115 -18.28 -8.74 -10.40
C THR A 115 -17.38 -7.53 -10.24
N CYS A 116 -16.66 -7.15 -11.29
CA CYS A 116 -15.72 -6.02 -11.25
C CYS A 116 -16.12 -4.86 -12.17
N SER A 117 -17.31 -4.93 -12.79
CA SER A 117 -17.81 -3.91 -13.72
C SER A 117 -16.81 -3.54 -14.81
N GLY A 118 -16.06 -4.54 -15.31
CA GLY A 118 -15.07 -4.36 -16.39
C GLY A 118 -13.68 -3.94 -15.95
N THR A 119 -13.45 -3.59 -14.69
CA THR A 119 -12.14 -3.12 -14.21
C THR A 119 -11.07 -4.21 -14.17
N GLY A 120 -11.45 -5.46 -14.13
CA GLY A 120 -10.53 -6.58 -13.89
C GLY A 120 -10.02 -6.70 -12.46
N MET A 121 -10.28 -5.71 -11.63
CA MET A 121 -9.82 -5.66 -10.23
C MET A 121 -10.84 -6.24 -9.26
N ARG A 122 -10.36 -6.77 -8.15
CA ARG A 122 -11.22 -7.22 -7.06
C ARG A 122 -11.92 -6.01 -6.45
N PRO A 123 -13.25 -6.06 -6.23
CA PRO A 123 -13.97 -5.02 -5.49
C PRO A 123 -13.35 -4.81 -4.10
N THR A 124 -13.37 -3.58 -3.61
CA THR A 124 -12.97 -3.27 -2.23
C THR A 124 -13.82 -4.07 -1.26
N PRO A 125 -13.23 -4.70 -0.22
CA PRO A 125 -13.98 -5.46 0.75
C PRO A 125 -14.90 -4.55 1.58
N LYS A 126 -15.98 -5.13 2.11
CA LYS A 126 -16.85 -4.45 3.07
C LYS A 126 -16.31 -4.63 4.49
N PRO A 127 -16.73 -3.77 5.46
CA PRO A 127 -16.33 -3.94 6.86
C PRO A 127 -16.66 -5.33 7.41
N SER A 128 -17.82 -5.88 7.03
CA SER A 128 -18.26 -7.24 7.41
C SER A 128 -17.30 -8.33 6.96
N ASP A 129 -16.70 -8.18 5.78
CA ASP A 129 -15.75 -9.15 5.23
C ASP A 129 -14.45 -9.20 6.03
N ALA A 130 -14.10 -8.06 6.66
CA ALA A 130 -12.99 -7.94 7.60
C ALA A 130 -13.37 -8.27 9.05
N GLY A 131 -14.62 -8.67 9.32
CA GLY A 131 -15.14 -8.91 10.67
C GLY A 131 -15.21 -7.64 11.52
N LEU A 132 -15.40 -6.48 10.89
CA LEU A 132 -15.48 -5.17 11.55
C LEU A 132 -16.93 -4.67 11.57
N ALA A 133 -17.36 -4.18 12.73
CA ALA A 133 -18.67 -3.53 12.90
C ALA A 133 -18.59 -2.01 12.65
N TRP A 134 -17.81 -1.61 11.66
CA TRP A 134 -17.61 -0.20 11.31
C TRP A 134 -18.61 0.25 10.24
N GLU A 135 -18.91 1.53 10.25
CA GLU A 135 -19.62 2.19 9.16
C GLU A 135 -18.80 2.10 7.87
N GLU A 136 -19.46 1.89 6.72
CA GLU A 136 -18.82 1.65 5.43
C GLU A 136 -17.90 2.81 5.02
N ALA A 137 -18.36 4.06 5.16
CA ALA A 137 -17.57 5.24 4.86
C ALA A 137 -16.29 5.36 5.74
N LYS A 138 -16.42 5.02 7.03
CA LYS A 138 -15.27 4.99 7.95
C LYS A 138 -14.27 3.90 7.56
N PHE A 139 -14.75 2.71 7.20
CA PHE A 139 -13.92 1.61 6.77
C PHE A 139 -13.18 1.95 5.48
N GLU A 140 -13.89 2.40 4.46
CA GLU A 140 -13.33 2.77 3.15
C GLU A 140 -12.24 3.84 3.29
N HIS A 141 -12.51 4.89 4.04
CA HIS A 141 -11.52 5.93 4.30
C HIS A 141 -10.24 5.37 4.93
N ARG A 142 -10.37 4.53 5.95
CA ARG A 142 -9.20 3.93 6.63
C ARG A 142 -8.50 2.88 5.80
N PHE A 143 -9.26 2.09 5.06
CA PHE A 143 -8.72 1.12 4.12
C PHE A 143 -7.81 1.81 3.10
N ASN A 144 -8.31 2.87 2.48
CA ASN A 144 -7.54 3.66 1.51
C ASN A 144 -6.31 4.33 2.13
N GLU A 145 -6.38 4.80 3.36
CA GLU A 145 -5.20 5.35 4.06
C GLU A 145 -4.07 4.33 4.25
N VAL A 146 -4.41 3.08 4.56
CA VAL A 146 -3.41 2.01 4.71
C VAL A 146 -2.91 1.57 3.34
N LEU A 147 -3.81 1.43 2.36
CA LEU A 147 -3.48 1.06 1.00
C LEU A 147 -2.47 2.02 0.36
N VAL A 148 -2.71 3.33 0.47
CA VAL A 148 -1.79 4.37 -0.03
C VAL A 148 -0.39 4.23 0.56
N VAL A 149 -0.27 3.86 1.84
CA VAL A 149 1.05 3.64 2.46
C VAL A 149 1.75 2.43 1.84
N VAL A 150 1.03 1.33 1.63
CA VAL A 150 1.57 0.12 1.00
C VAL A 150 2.03 0.40 -0.43
N GLU A 151 1.20 1.05 -1.23
CA GLU A 151 1.49 1.38 -2.62
C GLU A 151 2.64 2.37 -2.76
N SER A 152 2.68 3.40 -1.90
CA SER A 152 3.77 4.37 -1.87
C SER A 152 5.11 3.71 -1.52
N ALA A 153 5.12 2.80 -0.55
CA ALA A 153 6.31 2.06 -0.17
C ALA A 153 6.81 1.16 -1.31
N MET A 154 5.88 0.51 -2.01
CA MET A 154 6.19 -0.32 -3.17
C MET A 154 6.76 0.49 -4.33
N SER A 155 6.13 1.61 -4.66
CA SER A 155 6.60 2.51 -5.72
C SER A 155 7.99 3.07 -5.42
N ALA A 156 8.25 3.45 -4.17
CA ALA A 156 9.56 3.93 -3.73
C ALA A 156 10.64 2.85 -3.83
N PHE A 157 10.32 1.60 -3.48
CA PHE A 157 11.23 0.47 -3.61
C PHE A 157 11.56 0.19 -5.07
N ILE A 158 10.56 0.06 -5.93
CA ILE A 158 10.75 -0.19 -7.38
C ILE A 158 11.57 0.94 -8.00
N GLY A 159 11.24 2.19 -7.73
CA GLY A 159 11.96 3.34 -8.27
C GLY A 159 13.42 3.41 -7.83
N THR A 160 13.74 2.93 -6.62
CA THR A 160 15.13 2.84 -6.14
C THR A 160 15.88 1.72 -6.85
N THR A 161 15.27 0.55 -6.97
CA THR A 161 15.85 -0.62 -7.63
C THR A 161 16.16 -0.33 -9.11
N VAL A 162 15.22 0.26 -9.84
CA VAL A 162 15.41 0.65 -11.25
C VAL A 162 16.56 1.64 -11.41
N ARG A 163 16.69 2.62 -10.50
CA ARG A 163 17.81 3.57 -10.55
C ARG A 163 19.16 2.92 -10.27
N SER A 164 19.22 1.95 -9.37
CA SER A 164 20.46 1.21 -9.10
C SER A 164 20.92 0.40 -10.31
N LEU A 165 19.99 -0.34 -10.93
CA LEU A 165 20.29 -1.14 -12.13
C LEU A 165 20.81 -0.27 -13.29
N ARG A 166 20.18 0.89 -13.54
CA ARG A 166 20.65 1.82 -14.60
C ARG A 166 22.06 2.39 -14.32
N ARG A 167 22.45 2.56 -13.07
CA ARG A 167 23.79 3.03 -12.71
C ARG A 167 24.85 1.97 -12.98
N GLU A 168 24.54 0.70 -12.75
CA GLU A 168 25.44 -0.41 -13.05
C GLU A 168 25.65 -0.57 -14.56
N GLU A 169 24.61 -0.39 -15.38
CA GLU A 169 24.70 -0.43 -16.85
C GLU A 169 25.53 0.72 -17.45
N THR A 170 25.61 1.85 -16.77
CA THR A 170 26.34 3.05 -17.23
C THR A 170 27.72 3.22 -16.62
N ALA A 171 28.17 2.31 -15.76
CA ALA A 171 29.54 2.34 -15.22
C ALA A 171 30.54 1.98 -16.35
N PRO A 172 31.52 2.83 -16.67
CA PRO A 172 32.56 2.49 -17.64
C PRO A 172 33.47 1.43 -17.01
N ASP A 173 33.88 0.43 -17.83
CA ASP A 173 34.91 -0.56 -17.51
C ASP A 173 36.25 0.09 -17.18
#